data_a99c7d61359bea6ee881b3b27d781244
#
_entry.id   a99c7d61359bea6ee881b3b27d781244
#
_cell.length_a   1.000
_cell.length_b   1.000
_cell.length_c   1.000
_cell.angle_alpha   90.00
_cell.angle_beta   90.00
_cell.angle_gamma   90.00
#
_symmetry.space_group_name_H-M   'P 1'
#
loop_
_entity.id
_entity.type
_entity.pdbx_description
1 polymer ?
#
loop_
_entity_poly.entity_id
_entity_poly.type
_entity_poly.pdbx_seq_one_letter_code
_entity_poly.pdbx_strand_id
1 'polypeptide(L)'
;MTREGAEAIEQTSQRAAETPFARLVRHCVERILHGGGDSSSDELDFGIATMLGLLAMPGAFATIFLLDKYGSFFRFLRGEGKFDAYAASLPDEYFFIVLAMVVTGAVAIWKWDSLIPDHRDYANLAPLPISSRNIFLANLTALLLLTGVLALDVNAASSVLFPLMVCGSESSFAYLLVFLGTHLLSVVLASIFSFFVILAILGLLMAALPYRVFRTCSVYVRCAMAIFLMALLSTSFAMVRFVQNPSAASQLLMKLVSPLWFLGLCQSLRGVAGPAFASLGRFAVVGLATALILAVGAYALSYRRCFTQSAEAVANLPSTGGVAGEHFFRSLDKLFLKTPFERACFRFSLRTLSRSESHALIVGGFTGLGIVLASQTLFEAARAAPHGSTSPSALPSVDLLSVPLILGYFLLLGVRFAFDIPVLLRANWIFRFTVNPETGECVPLARKIMLTFLIPLLLIVCLPVCVWRWGWSMGVTHTAIVAVLCLFLTEILLVRFRKIPFTCAAPAFKSSALVTVVFYFLGFAIFTSGTSTAERWALEDPLRYLVVVPALAGAWLILRRYRGEMTELDTRLTFVEQPDTAVEVLDLTFRR
;
A
#
# COMPACT_ATOMS: atom_id res chain seq x y z
N MET A 1 -22.36 39.11 -23.18
CA MET A 1 -22.03 37.70 -23.25
C MET A 1 -20.84 37.52 -22.30
N THR A 2 -21.06 36.89 -21.14
CA THR A 2 -20.02 36.71 -20.15
C THR A 2 -19.00 35.68 -20.64
N ARG A 3 -17.74 35.82 -20.25
CA ARG A 3 -16.63 34.94 -20.65
C ARG A 3 -16.94 33.46 -20.41
N GLU A 4 -17.64 33.15 -19.32
CA GLU A 4 -18.16 31.81 -18.98
C GLU A 4 -19.16 31.27 -20.02
N GLY A 5 -20.02 32.14 -20.59
CA GLY A 5 -20.96 31.72 -21.63
C GLY A 5 -20.28 31.39 -22.96
N ALA A 6 -19.17 32.07 -23.28
CA ALA A 6 -18.40 31.79 -24.48
C ALA A 6 -17.61 30.47 -24.33
N GLU A 7 -17.00 30.24 -23.18
CA GLU A 7 -16.28 29.00 -22.87
C GLU A 7 -17.23 27.77 -22.81
N ALA A 8 -18.44 27.94 -22.29
CA ALA A 8 -19.46 26.87 -22.29
C ALA A 8 -19.94 26.53 -23.71
N ILE A 9 -20.10 27.52 -24.58
CA ILE A 9 -20.49 27.31 -26.00
C ILE A 9 -19.35 26.66 -26.78
N GLU A 10 -18.11 27.05 -26.54
CA GLU A 10 -16.93 26.46 -27.18
C GLU A 10 -16.71 25.01 -26.74
N GLN A 11 -16.87 24.70 -25.44
CA GLN A 11 -16.86 23.32 -24.92
C GLN A 11 -18.00 22.48 -25.51
N THR A 12 -19.19 23.04 -25.67
CA THR A 12 -20.33 22.32 -26.24
C THR A 12 -20.14 22.08 -27.75
N SER A 13 -19.53 23.02 -28.46
CA SER A 13 -19.16 22.88 -29.86
C SER A 13 -18.07 21.86 -30.09
N GLN A 14 -17.03 21.83 -29.24
CA GLN A 14 -15.97 20.82 -29.28
C GLN A 14 -16.52 19.42 -28.95
N ARG A 15 -17.45 19.31 -27.96
CA ARG A 15 -18.16 18.07 -27.66
C ARG A 15 -19.02 17.55 -28.81
N ALA A 16 -19.59 18.42 -29.61
CA ALA A 16 -20.39 18.04 -30.79
C ALA A 16 -19.54 17.46 -31.93
N ALA A 17 -18.29 17.87 -32.04
CA ALA A 17 -17.35 17.40 -33.08
C ALA A 17 -16.68 16.05 -32.78
N GLU A 18 -16.73 15.56 -31.53
CA GLU A 18 -16.14 14.26 -31.14
C GLU A 18 -16.93 13.08 -31.70
N THR A 19 -16.21 12.06 -32.19
CA THR A 19 -16.84 10.83 -32.63
C THR A 19 -17.52 10.11 -31.45
N PRO A 20 -18.61 9.37 -31.66
CA PRO A 20 -19.28 8.61 -30.58
C PRO A 20 -18.34 7.67 -29.82
N PHE A 21 -17.35 7.09 -30.50
CA PHE A 21 -16.32 6.25 -29.89
C PHE A 21 -15.39 7.05 -28.97
N ALA A 22 -14.94 8.24 -29.37
CA ALA A 22 -14.10 9.09 -28.54
C ALA A 22 -14.81 9.55 -27.25
N ARG A 23 -16.11 9.85 -27.33
CA ARG A 23 -16.95 10.14 -26.13
C ARG A 23 -17.02 8.95 -25.19
N LEU A 24 -17.17 7.74 -25.73
CA LEU A 24 -17.21 6.53 -24.92
C LEU A 24 -15.86 6.25 -24.25
N VAL A 25 -14.73 6.45 -24.96
CA VAL A 25 -13.39 6.33 -24.39
C VAL A 25 -13.19 7.35 -23.26
N ARG A 26 -13.57 8.61 -23.47
CA ARG A 26 -13.50 9.65 -22.44
C ARG A 26 -14.31 9.29 -21.20
N HIS A 27 -15.54 8.83 -21.36
CA HIS A 27 -16.37 8.34 -20.25
C HIS A 27 -15.67 7.21 -19.48
N CYS A 28 -15.05 6.24 -20.17
CA CYS A 28 -14.29 5.17 -19.52
C CYS A 28 -13.07 5.70 -18.75
N VAL A 29 -12.35 6.69 -19.30
CA VAL A 29 -11.22 7.34 -18.61
C VAL A 29 -11.69 8.07 -17.36
N GLU A 30 -12.73 8.90 -17.46
CA GLU A 30 -13.31 9.63 -16.32
C GLU A 30 -13.76 8.67 -15.22
N ARG A 31 -14.42 7.57 -15.56
CA ARG A 31 -14.82 6.52 -14.63
C ARG A 31 -13.63 5.90 -13.89
N ILE A 32 -12.57 5.54 -14.60
CA ILE A 32 -11.38 4.93 -13.99
C ILE A 32 -10.67 5.93 -13.07
N LEU A 33 -10.62 7.19 -13.43
CA LEU A 33 -9.98 8.23 -12.62
C LEU A 33 -10.78 8.57 -11.37
N HIS A 34 -12.08 8.80 -11.48
CA HIS A 34 -12.93 9.26 -10.36
C HIS A 34 -13.47 8.13 -9.48
N GLY A 35 -13.51 6.89 -9.98
CA GLY A 35 -14.07 5.74 -9.25
C GLY A 35 -15.59 5.81 -9.16
N GLY A 36 -16.27 4.67 -9.07
CA GLY A 36 -17.74 4.58 -8.98
C GLY A 36 -18.35 4.90 -7.60
N GLY A 37 -17.70 5.67 -6.74
CA GLY A 37 -18.21 6.02 -5.40
C GLY A 37 -19.06 7.28 -5.41
N ASP A 38 -20.19 7.26 -4.67
CA ASP A 38 -21.01 8.44 -4.31
C ASP A 38 -20.23 9.37 -3.33
N SER A 39 -19.02 9.74 -3.64
CA SER A 39 -18.36 10.83 -2.93
C SER A 39 -18.85 12.12 -3.57
N SER A 40 -19.63 12.88 -2.81
CA SER A 40 -19.94 14.28 -3.07
C SER A 40 -18.64 14.96 -3.54
N SER A 41 -18.71 15.47 -4.74
CA SER A 41 -17.58 15.91 -5.57
C SER A 41 -16.77 17.09 -5.02
N ASP A 42 -17.07 17.64 -3.86
CA ASP A 42 -16.53 18.92 -3.42
C ASP A 42 -15.38 18.86 -2.40
N GLU A 43 -15.05 17.69 -1.80
CA GLU A 43 -14.01 17.65 -0.75
C GLU A 43 -12.66 17.05 -1.19
N LEU A 44 -12.55 16.42 -2.35
CA LEU A 44 -11.30 15.83 -2.86
C LEU A 44 -11.14 16.01 -4.38
N ASP A 45 -11.50 17.14 -4.90
CA ASP A 45 -11.02 17.55 -6.22
C ASP A 45 -9.52 17.88 -6.13
N PHE A 46 -8.73 16.86 -5.79
CA PHE A 46 -7.32 16.84 -6.16
C PHE A 46 -7.32 16.85 -7.68
N GLY A 47 -7.19 18.03 -8.26
CA GLY A 47 -7.14 18.17 -9.70
C GLY A 47 -6.19 17.13 -10.28
N ILE A 48 -6.51 16.58 -11.43
CA ILE A 48 -5.70 15.54 -12.12
C ILE A 48 -4.22 15.94 -12.13
N ALA A 49 -3.91 17.21 -12.28
CA ALA A 49 -2.55 17.77 -12.21
C ALA A 49 -1.86 17.52 -10.85
N THR A 50 -2.59 17.63 -9.73
CA THR A 50 -2.03 17.34 -8.40
C THR A 50 -1.77 15.85 -8.22
N MET A 51 -2.65 15.01 -8.71
CA MET A 51 -2.47 13.54 -8.67
C MET A 51 -1.25 13.11 -9.50
N LEU A 52 -1.09 13.65 -10.73
CA LEU A 52 0.07 13.40 -11.57
C LEU A 52 1.35 13.91 -10.88
N GLY A 53 1.36 15.15 -10.37
CA GLY A 53 2.51 15.67 -9.62
C GLY A 53 2.91 14.80 -8.44
N LEU A 54 1.94 14.26 -7.70
CA LEU A 54 2.19 13.36 -6.56
C LEU A 54 2.80 12.02 -7.01
N LEU A 55 2.38 11.48 -8.15
CA LEU A 55 2.89 10.21 -8.68
C LEU A 55 4.31 10.33 -9.24
N ALA A 56 4.70 11.49 -9.75
CA ALA A 56 6.06 11.76 -10.21
C ALA A 56 7.06 12.01 -9.05
N MET A 57 6.57 12.38 -7.84
CA MET A 57 7.42 12.72 -6.69
C MET A 57 8.40 11.62 -6.28
N PRO A 58 8.04 10.33 -6.18
CA PRO A 58 8.99 9.30 -5.74
C PRO A 58 10.25 9.24 -6.60
N GLY A 59 10.12 9.35 -7.92
CA GLY A 59 11.24 9.40 -8.85
C GLY A 59 12.11 10.66 -8.69
N ALA A 60 11.47 11.82 -8.50
CA ALA A 60 12.17 13.07 -8.27
C ALA A 60 12.96 13.05 -6.94
N PHE A 61 12.32 12.64 -5.84
CA PHE A 61 12.98 12.52 -4.54
C PHE A 61 14.15 11.55 -4.56
N ALA A 62 13.95 10.35 -5.14
CA ALA A 62 15.03 9.38 -5.27
C ALA A 62 16.24 9.97 -6.01
N THR A 63 16.00 10.74 -7.06
CA THR A 63 17.06 11.41 -7.82
C THR A 63 17.78 12.47 -6.97
N ILE A 64 17.04 13.26 -6.19
CA ILE A 64 17.65 14.29 -5.30
C ILE A 64 18.60 13.64 -4.28
N PHE A 65 18.25 12.49 -3.70
CA PHE A 65 19.15 11.78 -2.78
C PHE A 65 20.43 11.27 -3.45
N LEU A 66 20.41 11.04 -4.76
CA LEU A 66 21.61 10.65 -5.52
C LEU A 66 22.56 11.82 -5.84
N LEU A 67 22.14 13.09 -5.62
CA LEU A 67 23.01 14.26 -5.78
C LEU A 67 24.28 14.15 -4.94
N ASP A 68 24.21 13.60 -3.74
CA ASP A 68 25.36 13.39 -2.88
C ASP A 68 26.38 12.41 -3.51
N LYS A 69 25.89 11.38 -4.19
CA LYS A 69 26.72 10.35 -4.83
C LYS A 69 27.37 10.84 -6.14
N TYR A 70 26.64 11.55 -6.99
CA TYR A 70 27.09 11.95 -8.34
C TYR A 70 27.61 13.38 -8.42
N GLY A 71 27.27 14.26 -7.46
CA GLY A 71 27.67 15.65 -7.45
C GLY A 71 29.19 15.81 -7.31
N SER A 72 29.86 16.44 -8.27
CA SER A 72 31.30 16.67 -8.26
C SER A 72 31.75 17.45 -7.02
N PHE A 73 30.97 18.42 -6.57
CA PHE A 73 31.22 19.20 -5.36
C PHE A 73 31.25 18.34 -4.10
N PHE A 74 30.26 17.47 -3.91
CA PHE A 74 30.18 16.58 -2.74
C PHE A 74 31.28 15.52 -2.74
N ARG A 75 31.64 14.99 -3.92
CA ARG A 75 32.79 14.07 -4.08
C ARG A 75 34.13 14.73 -3.74
N PHE A 76 34.30 15.97 -4.19
CA PHE A 76 35.48 16.78 -3.85
C PHE A 76 35.58 16.96 -2.33
N LEU A 77 34.49 17.30 -1.64
CA LEU A 77 34.46 17.43 -0.19
C LEU A 77 34.84 16.12 0.56
N ARG A 78 34.49 14.96 -0.02
CA ARG A 78 34.84 13.66 0.55
C ARG A 78 36.28 13.20 0.21
N GLY A 79 37.01 13.94 -0.61
CA GLY A 79 38.34 13.56 -1.04
C GLY A 79 38.35 12.31 -1.95
N GLU A 80 37.26 11.98 -2.61
CA GLU A 80 37.15 10.84 -3.52
C GLU A 80 37.89 11.15 -4.83
N GLY A 81 38.83 10.27 -5.18
CA GLY A 81 39.64 10.38 -6.40
C GLY A 81 38.86 10.01 -7.67
N LYS A 82 39.42 9.15 -8.51
CA LYS A 82 38.76 8.69 -9.76
C LYS A 82 37.45 7.94 -9.46
N PHE A 83 36.30 8.50 -9.87
CA PHE A 83 34.99 7.92 -9.71
C PHE A 83 34.43 7.53 -11.09
N ASP A 84 34.16 6.24 -11.28
CA ASP A 84 33.47 5.75 -12.47
C ASP A 84 31.96 5.85 -12.26
N ALA A 85 31.36 6.93 -12.77
CA ALA A 85 29.95 7.21 -12.66
C ALA A 85 29.10 6.13 -13.35
N TYR A 86 29.60 5.52 -14.43
CA TYR A 86 28.84 4.52 -15.18
C TYR A 86 28.78 3.17 -14.47
N ALA A 87 29.89 2.71 -13.93
CA ALA A 87 29.90 1.49 -13.11
C ALA A 87 29.04 1.67 -11.84
N ALA A 88 29.09 2.87 -11.25
CA ALA A 88 28.29 3.20 -10.08
C ALA A 88 26.79 3.41 -10.38
N SER A 89 26.40 3.64 -11.65
CA SER A 89 24.99 3.87 -12.03
C SER A 89 24.14 2.60 -12.12
N LEU A 90 24.75 1.45 -12.32
CA LEU A 90 24.03 0.18 -12.52
C LEU A 90 23.05 -0.16 -11.37
N PRO A 91 23.42 -0.05 -10.08
CA PRO A 91 22.50 -0.20 -8.95
C PRO A 91 21.33 0.78 -8.98
N ASP A 92 21.61 2.03 -9.34
CA ASP A 92 20.62 3.09 -9.30
C ASP A 92 19.64 2.96 -10.49
N GLU A 93 20.12 2.54 -11.67
CA GLU A 93 19.27 2.19 -12.81
C GLU A 93 18.30 1.07 -12.44
N TYR A 94 18.79 0.02 -11.78
CA TYR A 94 17.94 -1.06 -11.28
C TYR A 94 16.90 -0.56 -10.29
N PHE A 95 17.30 0.30 -9.35
CA PHE A 95 16.40 0.88 -8.38
C PHE A 95 15.28 1.70 -9.04
N PHE A 96 15.58 2.53 -10.05
CA PHE A 96 14.55 3.27 -10.79
C PHE A 96 13.60 2.38 -11.57
N ILE A 97 14.09 1.29 -12.16
CA ILE A 97 13.24 0.30 -12.82
C ILE A 97 12.29 -0.36 -11.80
N VAL A 98 12.79 -0.74 -10.63
CA VAL A 98 11.95 -1.29 -9.56
C VAL A 98 10.94 -0.26 -9.06
N LEU A 99 11.37 0.98 -8.82
CA LEU A 99 10.50 2.07 -8.37
C LEU A 99 9.36 2.32 -9.36
N ALA A 100 9.67 2.38 -10.66
CA ALA A 100 8.70 2.52 -11.73
C ALA A 100 7.65 1.39 -11.72
N MET A 101 8.09 0.14 -11.59
CA MET A 101 7.20 -1.01 -11.49
C MET A 101 6.33 -0.98 -10.23
N VAL A 102 6.91 -0.60 -9.09
CA VAL A 102 6.22 -0.56 -7.80
C VAL A 102 5.16 0.53 -7.77
N VAL A 103 5.50 1.76 -8.20
CA VAL A 103 4.53 2.88 -8.20
C VAL A 103 3.38 2.59 -9.15
N THR A 104 3.68 2.17 -10.39
CA THR A 104 2.64 1.84 -11.37
C THR A 104 1.79 0.64 -10.92
N GLY A 105 2.44 -0.39 -10.35
CA GLY A 105 1.74 -1.54 -9.80
C GLY A 105 0.85 -1.19 -8.61
N ALA A 106 1.30 -0.31 -7.71
CA ALA A 106 0.51 0.16 -6.58
C ALA A 106 -0.75 0.91 -7.04
N VAL A 107 -0.63 1.76 -8.06
CA VAL A 107 -1.79 2.44 -8.68
C VAL A 107 -2.76 1.43 -9.30
N ALA A 108 -2.26 0.42 -10.01
CA ALA A 108 -3.10 -0.64 -10.58
C ALA A 108 -3.85 -1.44 -9.50
N ILE A 109 -3.20 -1.77 -8.38
CA ILE A 109 -3.82 -2.44 -7.23
C ILE A 109 -4.86 -1.52 -6.57
N TRP A 110 -4.57 -0.24 -6.42
CA TRP A 110 -5.51 0.72 -5.84
C TRP A 110 -6.75 0.89 -6.70
N LYS A 111 -6.57 1.00 -8.03
CA LYS A 111 -7.66 1.15 -9.01
C LYS A 111 -8.28 -0.17 -9.47
N TRP A 112 -7.95 -1.29 -8.82
CA TRP A 112 -8.36 -2.65 -9.19
C TRP A 112 -9.83 -2.77 -9.54
N ASP A 113 -10.73 -2.22 -8.72
CA ASP A 113 -12.18 -2.33 -8.90
C ASP A 113 -12.69 -1.49 -10.08
N SER A 114 -12.02 -0.38 -10.39
CA SER A 114 -12.38 0.50 -11.50
C SER A 114 -11.82 0.07 -12.86
N LEU A 115 -10.87 -0.88 -12.90
CA LEU A 115 -10.30 -1.38 -14.16
C LEU A 115 -11.33 -2.16 -14.99
N ILE A 116 -12.35 -2.73 -14.37
CA ILE A 116 -13.40 -3.51 -15.04
C ILE A 116 -14.74 -2.79 -14.83
N PRO A 117 -15.61 -2.73 -15.88
CA PRO A 117 -16.95 -2.16 -15.76
C PRO A 117 -17.76 -2.86 -14.68
N ASP A 118 -18.46 -2.10 -13.87
CA ASP A 118 -19.32 -2.60 -12.81
C ASP A 118 -20.79 -2.69 -13.22
N HIS A 119 -21.67 -3.03 -12.26
CA HIS A 119 -23.11 -3.13 -12.49
C HIS A 119 -23.76 -1.78 -12.87
N ARG A 120 -23.23 -0.66 -12.37
CA ARG A 120 -23.77 0.68 -12.71
C ARG A 120 -23.47 1.02 -14.17
N ASP A 121 -22.27 0.68 -14.64
CA ASP A 121 -21.90 0.83 -16.06
C ASP A 121 -22.82 0.00 -16.95
N TYR A 122 -23.11 -1.23 -16.53
CA TYR A 122 -24.07 -2.07 -17.25
C TYR A 122 -25.44 -1.43 -17.32
N ALA A 123 -25.98 -0.98 -16.19
CA ALA A 123 -27.31 -0.37 -16.13
C ALA A 123 -27.40 0.90 -17.00
N ASN A 124 -26.31 1.67 -17.11
CA ASN A 124 -26.26 2.90 -17.90
C ASN A 124 -26.02 2.65 -19.39
N LEU A 125 -25.18 1.65 -19.73
CA LEU A 125 -24.74 1.43 -21.12
C LEU A 125 -25.60 0.39 -21.86
N ALA A 126 -26.21 -0.57 -21.15
CA ALA A 126 -27.02 -1.63 -21.78
C ALA A 126 -28.28 -1.13 -22.52
N PRO A 127 -29.00 -0.07 -22.05
CA PRO A 127 -30.15 0.47 -22.78
C PRO A 127 -29.78 1.23 -24.05
N LEU A 128 -28.50 1.63 -24.22
CA LEU A 128 -28.06 2.40 -25.36
C LEU A 128 -27.83 1.51 -26.59
N PRO A 129 -28.11 2.00 -27.81
CA PRO A 129 -27.88 1.25 -29.05
C PRO A 129 -26.39 1.14 -29.40
N ILE A 130 -25.57 0.66 -28.47
CA ILE A 130 -24.10 0.53 -28.61
C ILE A 130 -23.75 -0.95 -28.57
N SER A 131 -22.95 -1.40 -29.53
CA SER A 131 -22.50 -2.81 -29.52
C SER A 131 -21.55 -3.07 -28.34
N SER A 132 -21.68 -4.23 -27.69
CA SER A 132 -20.80 -4.68 -26.60
C SER A 132 -19.31 -4.68 -27.02
N ARG A 133 -19.02 -4.89 -28.31
CA ARG A 133 -17.66 -4.80 -28.88
C ARG A 133 -17.11 -3.39 -28.77
N ASN A 134 -17.92 -2.37 -29.08
CA ASN A 134 -17.48 -0.98 -29.01
C ASN A 134 -17.23 -0.55 -27.56
N ILE A 135 -18.07 -1.00 -26.61
CA ILE A 135 -17.88 -0.74 -25.18
C ILE A 135 -16.57 -1.39 -24.69
N PHE A 136 -16.33 -2.65 -25.08
CA PHE A 136 -15.09 -3.35 -24.77
C PHE A 136 -13.85 -2.63 -25.34
N LEU A 137 -13.87 -2.28 -26.64
CA LEU A 137 -12.75 -1.59 -27.29
C LEU A 137 -12.51 -0.20 -26.69
N ALA A 138 -13.55 0.53 -26.35
CA ALA A 138 -13.41 1.85 -25.71
C ALA A 138 -12.76 1.73 -24.32
N ASN A 139 -13.18 0.74 -23.52
CA ASN A 139 -12.58 0.52 -22.21
C ASN A 139 -11.12 0.04 -22.31
N LEU A 140 -10.81 -0.85 -23.25
CA LEU A 140 -9.43 -1.27 -23.52
C LEU A 140 -8.56 -0.08 -23.98
N THR A 141 -9.09 0.76 -24.87
CA THR A 141 -8.38 1.97 -25.32
C THR A 141 -8.14 2.94 -24.15
N ALA A 142 -9.13 3.13 -23.28
CA ALA A 142 -8.99 3.95 -22.08
C ALA A 142 -7.90 3.41 -21.13
N LEU A 143 -7.87 2.09 -20.89
CA LEU A 143 -6.83 1.45 -20.09
C LEU A 143 -5.43 1.63 -20.69
N LEU A 144 -5.27 1.42 -21.99
CA LEU A 144 -3.99 1.60 -22.68
C LEU A 144 -3.50 3.04 -22.60
N LEU A 145 -4.39 3.99 -22.85
CA LEU A 145 -4.07 5.42 -22.82
C LEU A 145 -3.68 5.85 -21.41
N LEU A 146 -4.47 5.46 -20.41
CA LEU A 146 -4.21 5.79 -19.00
C LEU A 146 -2.89 5.17 -18.52
N THR A 147 -2.62 3.90 -18.90
CA THR A 147 -1.35 3.23 -18.57
C THR A 147 -0.16 3.94 -19.19
N GLY A 148 -0.28 4.39 -20.45
CA GLY A 148 0.77 5.13 -21.15
C GLY A 148 1.06 6.47 -20.46
N VAL A 149 0.02 7.24 -20.15
CA VAL A 149 0.16 8.52 -19.42
C VAL A 149 0.78 8.28 -18.04
N LEU A 150 0.29 7.32 -17.28
CA LEU A 150 0.82 6.97 -15.95
C LEU A 150 2.29 6.55 -16.01
N ALA A 151 2.66 5.70 -16.98
CA ALA A 151 4.03 5.25 -17.15
C ALA A 151 4.99 6.38 -17.52
N LEU A 152 4.55 7.34 -18.32
CA LEU A 152 5.35 8.53 -18.65
C LEU A 152 5.47 9.46 -17.43
N ASP A 153 4.38 9.73 -16.74
CA ASP A 153 4.32 10.65 -15.61
C ASP A 153 5.20 10.20 -14.44
N VAL A 154 5.03 8.95 -13.99
CA VAL A 154 5.82 8.36 -12.88
C VAL A 154 7.33 8.44 -13.15
N ASN A 155 7.72 8.29 -14.41
CA ASN A 155 9.13 8.24 -14.82
C ASN A 155 9.67 9.57 -15.37
N ALA A 156 8.86 10.60 -15.53
CA ALA A 156 9.26 11.86 -16.18
C ALA A 156 10.47 12.52 -15.51
N ALA A 157 10.40 12.71 -14.19
CA ALA A 157 11.46 13.36 -13.43
C ALA A 157 12.75 12.53 -13.39
N SER A 158 12.64 11.23 -13.04
CA SER A 158 13.80 10.35 -12.92
C SER A 158 14.51 10.13 -14.26
N SER A 159 13.75 10.02 -15.35
CA SER A 159 14.32 9.76 -16.68
C SER A 159 15.13 10.92 -17.25
N VAL A 160 14.87 12.14 -16.79
CA VAL A 160 15.65 13.33 -17.20
C VAL A 160 16.78 13.61 -16.23
N LEU A 161 16.47 13.68 -14.93
CA LEU A 161 17.42 14.12 -13.92
C LEU A 161 18.54 13.11 -13.68
N PHE A 162 18.23 11.81 -13.65
CA PHE A 162 19.22 10.78 -13.35
C PHE A 162 20.30 10.66 -14.45
N PRO A 163 19.99 10.57 -15.76
CA PRO A 163 20.99 10.58 -16.82
C PRO A 163 21.86 11.85 -16.82
N LEU A 164 21.26 13.02 -16.57
CA LEU A 164 21.99 14.29 -16.46
C LEU A 164 23.02 14.27 -15.33
N MET A 165 22.70 13.66 -14.19
CA MET A 165 23.62 13.53 -13.07
C MET A 165 24.76 12.57 -13.37
N VAL A 166 24.47 11.41 -13.97
CA VAL A 166 25.47 10.38 -14.26
C VAL A 166 26.44 10.84 -15.34
N CYS A 167 25.92 11.46 -16.42
CA CYS A 167 26.76 11.91 -17.53
C CYS A 167 27.60 13.16 -17.17
N GLY A 168 27.06 14.06 -16.34
CA GLY A 168 27.76 15.28 -15.94
C GLY A 168 28.24 16.12 -17.13
N SER A 169 29.33 16.88 -16.92
CA SER A 169 29.93 17.75 -17.96
C SER A 169 31.00 17.02 -18.81
N GLU A 170 31.39 15.81 -18.44
CA GLU A 170 32.52 15.10 -19.07
C GLU A 170 32.11 14.22 -20.25
N SER A 171 30.80 14.00 -20.46
CA SER A 171 30.26 13.09 -21.47
C SER A 171 29.89 13.82 -22.76
N SER A 172 30.00 13.12 -23.90
CA SER A 172 29.47 13.61 -25.17
C SER A 172 27.95 13.79 -25.10
N PHE A 173 27.43 14.87 -25.68
CA PHE A 173 25.98 15.10 -25.79
C PHE A 173 25.22 13.96 -26.46
N ALA A 174 25.83 13.31 -27.46
CA ALA A 174 25.25 12.13 -28.11
C ALA A 174 25.10 10.96 -27.12
N TYR A 175 26.06 10.75 -26.23
CA TYR A 175 26.00 9.68 -25.22
C TYR A 175 24.91 9.99 -24.19
N LEU A 176 24.75 11.24 -23.76
CA LEU A 176 23.67 11.67 -22.89
C LEU A 176 22.29 11.34 -23.48
N LEU A 177 22.08 11.64 -24.79
CA LEU A 177 20.83 11.35 -25.46
C LEU A 177 20.55 9.83 -25.54
N VAL A 178 21.57 9.02 -25.80
CA VAL A 178 21.46 7.55 -25.81
C VAL A 178 21.13 7.04 -24.40
N PHE A 179 21.80 7.55 -23.38
CA PHE A 179 21.55 7.18 -21.99
C PHE A 179 20.13 7.52 -21.58
N LEU A 180 19.68 8.76 -21.82
CA LEU A 180 18.35 9.23 -21.53
C LEU A 180 17.28 8.39 -22.25
N GLY A 181 17.44 8.18 -23.56
CA GLY A 181 16.48 7.41 -24.35
C GLY A 181 16.37 5.94 -23.92
N THR A 182 17.51 5.27 -23.65
CA THR A 182 17.51 3.87 -23.21
C THR A 182 16.95 3.71 -21.81
N HIS A 183 17.27 4.64 -20.89
CA HIS A 183 16.73 4.63 -19.54
C HIS A 183 15.23 4.88 -19.54
N LEU A 184 14.76 5.98 -20.21
CA LEU A 184 13.33 6.29 -20.34
C LEU A 184 12.55 5.11 -20.91
N LEU A 185 13.02 4.54 -22.02
CA LEU A 185 12.35 3.40 -22.66
C LEU A 185 12.24 2.21 -21.71
N SER A 186 13.32 1.90 -20.98
CA SER A 186 13.33 0.74 -20.07
C SER A 186 12.40 0.91 -18.87
N VAL A 187 12.37 2.09 -18.23
CA VAL A 187 11.49 2.33 -17.07
C VAL A 187 10.02 2.43 -17.50
N VAL A 188 9.72 3.01 -18.66
CA VAL A 188 8.36 3.07 -19.20
C VAL A 188 7.84 1.67 -19.56
N LEU A 189 8.66 0.84 -20.24
CA LEU A 189 8.26 -0.53 -20.55
C LEU A 189 8.10 -1.40 -19.28
N ALA A 190 8.94 -1.19 -18.27
CA ALA A 190 8.82 -1.84 -16.97
C ALA A 190 7.50 -1.45 -16.26
N SER A 191 7.13 -0.18 -16.30
CA SER A 191 5.85 0.32 -15.77
C SER A 191 4.66 -0.33 -16.49
N ILE A 192 4.68 -0.35 -17.81
CA ILE A 192 3.65 -0.98 -18.65
C ILE A 192 3.55 -2.48 -18.35
N PHE A 193 4.68 -3.17 -18.22
CA PHE A 193 4.71 -4.59 -17.85
C PHE A 193 4.04 -4.83 -16.48
N SER A 194 4.41 -4.05 -15.46
CA SER A 194 3.83 -4.17 -14.11
C SER A 194 2.31 -4.01 -14.12
N PHE A 195 1.81 -2.99 -14.83
CA PHE A 195 0.37 -2.76 -14.98
C PHE A 195 -0.34 -3.94 -15.65
N PHE A 196 0.19 -4.44 -16.79
CA PHE A 196 -0.45 -5.53 -17.52
C PHE A 196 -0.35 -6.86 -16.80
N VAL A 197 0.69 -7.13 -16.03
CA VAL A 197 0.75 -8.32 -15.16
C VAL A 197 -0.38 -8.29 -14.14
N ILE A 198 -0.61 -7.15 -13.49
CA ILE A 198 -1.70 -7.01 -12.51
C ILE A 198 -3.07 -7.14 -13.20
N LEU A 199 -3.25 -6.53 -14.36
CA LEU A 199 -4.48 -6.66 -15.14
C LEU A 199 -4.71 -8.11 -15.62
N ALA A 200 -3.64 -8.83 -15.99
CA ALA A 200 -3.72 -10.25 -16.35
C ALA A 200 -4.15 -11.11 -15.16
N ILE A 201 -3.57 -10.89 -13.98
CA ILE A 201 -3.94 -11.59 -12.74
C ILE A 201 -5.42 -11.32 -12.43
N LEU A 202 -5.85 -10.07 -12.49
CA LEU A 202 -7.26 -9.70 -12.29
C LEU A 202 -8.19 -10.44 -13.26
N GLY A 203 -7.88 -10.36 -14.55
CA GLY A 203 -8.69 -11.01 -15.60
C GLY A 203 -8.74 -12.53 -15.47
N LEU A 204 -7.60 -13.17 -15.17
CA LEU A 204 -7.52 -14.62 -14.92
C LEU A 204 -8.32 -15.04 -13.70
N LEU A 205 -8.24 -14.28 -12.62
CA LEU A 205 -8.99 -14.52 -11.39
C LEU A 205 -10.51 -14.50 -11.66
N MET A 206 -10.95 -13.49 -12.43
CA MET A 206 -12.36 -13.35 -12.82
C MET A 206 -12.82 -14.42 -13.82
N ALA A 207 -11.94 -14.86 -14.71
CA ALA A 207 -12.24 -15.92 -15.67
C ALA A 207 -12.31 -17.30 -15.00
N ALA A 208 -11.45 -17.56 -14.01
CA ALA A 208 -11.33 -18.87 -13.38
C ALA A 208 -12.33 -19.09 -12.23
N LEU A 209 -12.65 -18.04 -11.44
CA LEU A 209 -13.41 -18.17 -10.22
C LEU A 209 -14.90 -17.76 -10.39
N PRO A 210 -15.84 -18.41 -9.67
CA PRO A 210 -17.18 -17.88 -9.50
C PRO A 210 -17.15 -16.52 -8.82
N TYR A 211 -18.05 -15.60 -9.16
CA TYR A 211 -18.05 -14.23 -8.65
C TYR A 211 -17.94 -14.10 -7.12
N ARG A 212 -18.62 -14.99 -6.37
CA ARG A 212 -18.57 -15.01 -4.88
C ARG A 212 -17.17 -15.32 -4.35
N VAL A 213 -16.50 -16.31 -4.93
CA VAL A 213 -15.14 -16.72 -4.55
C VAL A 213 -14.15 -15.66 -5.00
N PHE A 214 -14.32 -15.13 -6.22
CA PHE A 214 -13.53 -14.02 -6.75
C PHE A 214 -13.48 -12.84 -5.77
N ARG A 215 -14.63 -12.36 -5.31
CA ARG A 215 -14.72 -11.22 -4.39
C ARG A 215 -13.94 -11.44 -3.10
N THR A 216 -13.99 -12.64 -2.54
CA THR A 216 -13.24 -12.98 -1.33
C THR A 216 -11.74 -13.13 -1.60
N CYS A 217 -11.37 -13.86 -2.65
CA CYS A 217 -9.96 -14.09 -3.02
C CYS A 217 -9.27 -12.81 -3.51
N SER A 218 -9.99 -11.92 -4.17
CA SER A 218 -9.48 -10.66 -4.71
C SER A 218 -8.74 -9.83 -3.66
N VAL A 219 -9.28 -9.70 -2.45
CA VAL A 219 -8.66 -8.95 -1.35
C VAL A 219 -7.31 -9.55 -0.96
N TYR A 220 -7.26 -10.88 -0.79
CA TYR A 220 -6.01 -11.56 -0.43
C TYR A 220 -4.95 -11.46 -1.53
N VAL A 221 -5.37 -11.58 -2.79
CA VAL A 221 -4.46 -11.43 -3.94
C VAL A 221 -3.92 -10.01 -4.03
N ARG A 222 -4.76 -8.97 -3.82
CA ARG A 222 -4.31 -7.57 -3.75
C ARG A 222 -3.30 -7.36 -2.62
N CYS A 223 -3.58 -7.85 -1.42
CA CYS A 223 -2.63 -7.78 -0.30
C CYS A 223 -1.32 -8.49 -0.64
N ALA A 224 -1.37 -9.70 -1.20
CA ALA A 224 -0.18 -10.44 -1.59
C ALA A 224 0.65 -9.70 -2.65
N MET A 225 0.00 -9.11 -3.65
CA MET A 225 0.69 -8.30 -4.67
C MET A 225 1.29 -7.02 -4.08
N ALA A 226 0.58 -6.32 -3.19
CA ALA A 226 1.12 -5.15 -2.52
C ALA A 226 2.36 -5.51 -1.67
N ILE A 227 2.30 -6.60 -0.92
CA ILE A 227 3.44 -7.13 -0.16
C ILE A 227 4.59 -7.49 -1.09
N PHE A 228 4.32 -8.15 -2.21
CA PHE A 228 5.33 -8.50 -3.21
C PHE A 228 6.02 -7.25 -3.79
N LEU A 229 5.25 -6.22 -4.17
CA LEU A 229 5.82 -4.97 -4.68
C LEU A 229 6.69 -4.27 -3.62
N MET A 230 6.24 -4.24 -2.37
CA MET A 230 7.03 -3.67 -1.28
C MET A 230 8.31 -4.48 -1.02
N ALA A 231 8.24 -5.81 -1.07
CA ALA A 231 9.41 -6.68 -0.95
C ALA A 231 10.40 -6.45 -2.12
N LEU A 232 9.88 -6.28 -3.33
CA LEU A 232 10.68 -5.97 -4.52
C LEU A 232 11.45 -4.66 -4.36
N LEU A 233 10.77 -3.60 -3.87
CA LEU A 233 11.39 -2.30 -3.62
C LEU A 233 12.47 -2.40 -2.54
N SER A 234 12.17 -3.05 -1.44
CA SER A 234 13.07 -3.11 -0.31
C SER A 234 14.29 -4.02 -0.56
N THR A 235 14.17 -5.03 -1.40
CA THR A 235 15.31 -5.90 -1.81
C THR A 235 16.13 -5.31 -2.96
N SER A 236 15.73 -4.18 -3.56
CA SER A 236 16.38 -3.61 -4.75
C SER A 236 17.88 -3.40 -4.59
N PHE A 237 18.31 -2.84 -3.46
CA PHE A 237 19.75 -2.60 -3.21
C PHE A 237 20.56 -3.89 -2.97
N ALA A 238 19.91 -4.95 -2.49
CA ALA A 238 20.58 -6.23 -2.28
C ALA A 238 20.77 -7.02 -3.59
N MET A 239 19.83 -6.91 -4.52
CA MET A 239 19.83 -7.69 -5.78
C MET A 239 20.95 -7.30 -6.73
N VAL A 240 21.41 -6.06 -6.72
CA VAL A 240 22.47 -5.61 -7.63
C VAL A 240 23.81 -6.31 -7.38
N ARG A 241 24.11 -6.66 -6.14
CA ARG A 241 25.32 -7.40 -5.78
C ARG A 241 25.39 -8.78 -6.48
N PHE A 242 24.23 -9.40 -6.72
CA PHE A 242 24.16 -10.66 -7.47
C PHE A 242 24.45 -10.48 -8.97
N VAL A 243 24.15 -9.28 -9.50
CA VAL A 243 24.44 -8.94 -10.90
C VAL A 243 25.94 -8.71 -11.10
N GLN A 244 26.60 -8.10 -10.12
CA GLN A 244 28.04 -7.82 -10.17
C GLN A 244 28.91 -9.07 -10.00
N ASN A 245 28.43 -10.08 -9.25
CA ASN A 245 29.15 -11.34 -9.01
C ASN A 245 28.26 -12.55 -9.35
N PRO A 246 28.09 -12.90 -10.64
CA PRO A 246 27.19 -13.96 -11.06
C PRO A 246 27.74 -15.36 -10.72
N SER A 247 27.13 -16.03 -9.76
CA SER A 247 27.27 -17.47 -9.53
C SER A 247 26.25 -18.26 -10.36
N ALA A 248 26.42 -19.57 -10.52
CA ALA A 248 25.44 -20.40 -11.24
C ALA A 248 24.02 -20.32 -10.64
N ALA A 249 23.91 -20.26 -9.31
CA ALA A 249 22.64 -20.07 -8.60
C ALA A 249 22.04 -18.69 -8.85
N SER A 250 22.87 -17.63 -8.93
CA SER A 250 22.40 -16.27 -9.20
C SER A 250 21.89 -16.09 -10.63
N GLN A 251 22.39 -16.86 -11.60
CA GLN A 251 21.89 -16.82 -12.99
C GLN A 251 20.43 -17.27 -13.10
N LEU A 252 20.03 -18.29 -12.33
CA LEU A 252 18.62 -18.70 -12.27
C LEU A 252 17.76 -17.63 -11.62
N LEU A 253 18.24 -17.05 -10.52
CA LEU A 253 17.55 -15.98 -9.80
C LEU A 253 17.36 -14.74 -10.69
N MET A 254 18.35 -14.37 -11.49
CA MET A 254 18.27 -13.26 -12.44
C MET A 254 17.16 -13.45 -13.47
N LYS A 255 16.90 -14.69 -13.93
CA LYS A 255 15.82 -15.00 -14.85
C LYS A 255 14.44 -14.93 -14.21
N LEU A 256 14.33 -15.09 -12.89
CA LEU A 256 13.06 -15.04 -12.15
C LEU A 256 12.67 -13.62 -11.76
N VAL A 257 13.63 -12.73 -11.59
CA VAL A 257 13.39 -11.35 -11.10
C VAL A 257 13.15 -10.42 -12.29
N SER A 258 11.89 -10.10 -12.55
CA SER A 258 11.48 -9.31 -13.73
C SER A 258 12.13 -7.93 -13.89
N PRO A 259 12.42 -7.13 -12.85
CA PRO A 259 13.13 -5.85 -13.04
C PRO A 259 14.52 -6.02 -13.67
N LEU A 260 15.21 -7.14 -13.42
CA LEU A 260 16.51 -7.41 -14.03
C LEU A 260 16.41 -7.60 -15.56
N TRP A 261 15.25 -8.03 -16.08
CA TRP A 261 15.01 -8.12 -17.51
C TRP A 261 15.10 -6.74 -18.18
N PHE A 262 14.47 -5.75 -17.55
CA PHE A 262 14.45 -4.36 -18.05
C PHE A 262 15.80 -3.66 -17.87
N LEU A 263 16.55 -3.99 -16.81
CA LEU A 263 17.95 -3.58 -16.69
C LEU A 263 18.80 -4.17 -17.84
N GLY A 264 18.61 -5.47 -18.14
CA GLY A 264 19.26 -6.12 -19.27
C GLY A 264 18.89 -5.47 -20.60
N LEU A 265 17.64 -5.05 -20.77
CA LEU A 265 17.18 -4.31 -21.95
C LEU A 265 17.89 -2.95 -22.06
N CYS A 266 17.96 -2.18 -20.98
CA CYS A 266 18.64 -0.89 -20.91
C CYS A 266 20.10 -1.00 -21.32
N GLN A 267 20.84 -1.95 -20.75
CA GLN A 267 22.24 -2.19 -21.04
C GLN A 267 22.47 -2.69 -22.46
N SER A 268 21.57 -3.55 -22.98
CA SER A 268 21.64 -4.05 -24.36
C SER A 268 21.44 -2.96 -25.39
N LEU A 269 20.47 -2.06 -25.16
CA LEU A 269 20.20 -0.92 -26.05
C LEU A 269 21.35 0.10 -26.06
N ARG A 270 22.09 0.21 -24.96
CA ARG A 270 23.26 1.08 -24.84
C ARG A 270 24.52 0.49 -25.49
N GLY A 271 24.48 -0.78 -25.87
CA GLY A 271 25.62 -1.47 -26.52
C GLY A 271 26.75 -1.86 -25.55
N VAL A 272 26.55 -1.75 -24.25
CA VAL A 272 27.54 -2.07 -23.20
C VAL A 272 27.40 -3.51 -22.70
N ALA A 273 26.37 -4.23 -23.16
CA ALA A 273 25.96 -5.49 -22.58
C ALA A 273 26.85 -6.69 -22.96
N GLY A 274 27.33 -7.40 -21.94
CA GLY A 274 27.79 -8.77 -22.08
C GLY A 274 26.64 -9.74 -22.41
N PRO A 275 26.95 -11.00 -22.79
CA PRO A 275 25.94 -11.99 -23.26
C PRO A 275 24.83 -12.26 -22.22
N ALA A 276 25.09 -12.10 -20.94
CA ALA A 276 24.12 -12.26 -19.87
C ALA A 276 23.02 -11.19 -19.93
N PHE A 277 23.38 -9.92 -20.09
CA PHE A 277 22.42 -8.82 -20.20
C PHE A 277 21.60 -8.88 -21.49
N ALA A 278 22.21 -9.29 -22.61
CA ALA A 278 21.49 -9.49 -23.86
C ALA A 278 20.41 -10.58 -23.75
N SER A 279 20.65 -11.63 -22.98
CA SER A 279 19.64 -12.65 -22.69
C SER A 279 18.49 -12.10 -21.84
N LEU A 280 18.78 -11.30 -20.81
CA LEU A 280 17.79 -10.67 -19.96
C LEU A 280 16.93 -9.67 -20.74
N GLY A 281 17.52 -8.89 -21.66
CA GLY A 281 16.77 -7.97 -22.54
C GLY A 281 15.76 -8.70 -23.42
N ARG A 282 16.08 -9.90 -23.92
CA ARG A 282 15.11 -10.74 -24.64
C ARG A 282 13.96 -11.20 -23.73
N PHE A 283 14.24 -11.55 -22.47
CA PHE A 283 13.18 -11.88 -21.50
C PHE A 283 12.26 -10.67 -21.24
N ALA A 284 12.77 -9.44 -21.23
CA ALA A 284 11.94 -8.24 -21.09
C ALA A 284 10.91 -8.12 -22.22
N VAL A 285 11.34 -8.28 -23.47
CA VAL A 285 10.47 -8.18 -24.65
C VAL A 285 9.44 -9.31 -24.67
N VAL A 286 9.87 -10.55 -24.47
CA VAL A 286 8.97 -11.71 -24.44
C VAL A 286 8.01 -11.62 -23.25
N GLY A 287 8.50 -11.25 -22.07
CA GLY A 287 7.69 -11.08 -20.88
C GLY A 287 6.61 -10.00 -21.03
N LEU A 288 6.97 -8.86 -21.61
CA LEU A 288 6.02 -7.77 -21.91
C LEU A 288 4.94 -8.22 -22.91
N ALA A 289 5.35 -8.86 -24.00
CA ALA A 289 4.41 -9.38 -24.99
C ALA A 289 3.46 -10.42 -24.38
N THR A 290 4.00 -11.33 -23.56
CA THR A 290 3.22 -12.34 -22.85
C THR A 290 2.24 -11.70 -21.87
N ALA A 291 2.67 -10.72 -21.05
CA ALA A 291 1.82 -10.01 -20.12
C ALA A 291 0.67 -9.29 -20.84
N LEU A 292 0.97 -8.62 -21.96
CA LEU A 292 -0.03 -7.93 -22.76
C LEU A 292 -1.06 -8.91 -23.37
N ILE A 293 -0.60 -9.99 -23.96
CA ILE A 293 -1.49 -11.02 -24.57
C ILE A 293 -2.37 -11.65 -23.48
N LEU A 294 -1.80 -12.02 -22.34
CA LEU A 294 -2.54 -12.60 -21.22
C LEU A 294 -3.55 -11.61 -20.65
N ALA A 295 -3.15 -10.33 -20.48
CA ALA A 295 -4.06 -9.31 -19.97
C ALA A 295 -5.25 -9.08 -20.90
N VAL A 296 -4.99 -8.87 -22.20
CA VAL A 296 -6.06 -8.65 -23.20
C VAL A 296 -6.93 -9.89 -23.35
N GLY A 297 -6.33 -11.09 -23.41
CA GLY A 297 -7.05 -12.36 -23.53
C GLY A 297 -7.93 -12.65 -22.29
N ALA A 298 -7.36 -12.54 -21.08
CA ALA A 298 -8.08 -12.76 -19.84
C ALA A 298 -9.19 -11.70 -19.64
N TYR A 299 -8.91 -10.45 -19.99
CA TYR A 299 -9.88 -9.37 -19.96
C TYR A 299 -11.04 -9.62 -20.93
N ALA A 300 -10.76 -10.06 -22.16
CA ALA A 300 -11.78 -10.41 -23.17
C ALA A 300 -12.67 -11.59 -22.73
N LEU A 301 -12.07 -12.62 -22.11
CA LEU A 301 -12.79 -13.77 -21.57
C LEU A 301 -13.68 -13.41 -20.38
N SER A 302 -13.16 -12.60 -19.47
CA SER A 302 -13.87 -12.21 -18.25
C SER A 302 -14.93 -11.13 -18.48
N TYR A 303 -14.75 -10.27 -19.48
CA TYR A 303 -15.62 -9.14 -19.77
C TYR A 303 -17.09 -9.56 -19.97
N ARG A 304 -17.35 -10.53 -20.84
CA ARG A 304 -18.71 -11.04 -21.08
C ARG A 304 -19.34 -11.64 -19.82
N ARG A 305 -18.56 -12.40 -19.07
CA ARG A 305 -19.02 -13.09 -17.86
C ARG A 305 -19.33 -12.11 -16.75
N CYS A 306 -18.50 -11.11 -16.51
CA CYS A 306 -18.75 -10.11 -15.49
C CYS A 306 -19.90 -9.18 -15.83
N PHE A 307 -20.01 -8.78 -17.08
CA PHE A 307 -21.07 -7.88 -17.54
C PHE A 307 -22.48 -8.49 -17.36
N THR A 308 -22.61 -9.82 -17.49
CA THR A 308 -23.90 -10.51 -17.31
C THR A 308 -24.14 -10.99 -15.87
N GLN A 309 -23.13 -11.48 -15.17
CA GLN A 309 -23.27 -12.07 -13.84
C GLN A 309 -23.31 -11.05 -12.70
N SER A 310 -22.75 -9.85 -12.87
CA SER A 310 -22.84 -8.80 -11.86
C SER A 310 -24.27 -8.34 -11.62
N ALA A 311 -25.14 -8.40 -12.64
CA ALA A 311 -26.55 -8.09 -12.52
C ALA A 311 -27.32 -9.10 -11.67
N GLU A 312 -26.98 -10.40 -11.78
CA GLU A 312 -27.67 -11.48 -11.05
C GLU A 312 -27.14 -11.64 -9.61
N ALA A 313 -25.87 -11.31 -9.35
CA ALA A 313 -25.24 -11.52 -8.06
C ALA A 313 -25.71 -10.55 -6.96
N VAL A 314 -26.16 -9.34 -7.35
CA VAL A 314 -26.72 -8.36 -6.41
C VAL A 314 -28.08 -8.80 -5.88
N ALA A 315 -28.86 -9.53 -6.68
CA ALA A 315 -30.17 -10.03 -6.30
C ALA A 315 -30.16 -11.20 -5.29
N ASN A 316 -29.01 -11.91 -5.16
CA ASN A 316 -28.89 -13.15 -4.40
C ASN A 316 -27.78 -13.12 -3.35
N LEU A 317 -27.72 -12.11 -2.48
CA LEU A 317 -26.82 -12.06 -1.32
C LEU A 317 -27.39 -12.91 -0.17
N PRO A 318 -26.97 -14.17 0.04
CA PRO A 318 -27.31 -14.88 1.25
C PRO A 318 -26.47 -14.36 2.42
N SER A 319 -27.12 -14.06 3.52
CA SER A 319 -26.52 -13.70 4.81
C SER A 319 -25.89 -14.93 5.49
N THR A 320 -24.98 -15.62 4.85
CA THR A 320 -24.31 -16.78 5.45
C THR A 320 -23.16 -16.34 6.35
N GLY A 321 -23.47 -16.11 7.62
CA GLY A 321 -22.50 -16.30 8.69
C GLY A 321 -22.23 -17.80 8.79
N GLY A 322 -21.03 -18.26 8.40
CA GLY A 322 -20.67 -19.68 8.56
C GLY A 322 -20.71 -20.09 10.03
N VAL A 323 -21.21 -21.28 10.32
CA VAL A 323 -21.36 -21.87 11.67
C VAL A 323 -20.04 -21.82 12.48
N ALA A 324 -18.88 -21.96 11.81
CA ALA A 324 -17.56 -21.86 12.43
C ALA A 324 -17.27 -20.45 13.00
N GLY A 325 -17.71 -19.40 12.31
CA GLY A 325 -17.56 -18.02 12.81
C GLY A 325 -18.40 -17.77 14.06
N GLU A 326 -19.60 -18.34 14.16
CA GLU A 326 -20.45 -18.16 15.35
C GLU A 326 -19.89 -18.82 16.60
N HIS A 327 -19.27 -19.98 16.48
CA HIS A 327 -18.59 -20.65 17.62
C HIS A 327 -17.40 -19.82 18.13
N PHE A 328 -16.59 -19.29 17.22
CA PHE A 328 -15.49 -18.41 17.57
C PHE A 328 -15.98 -17.14 18.30
N PHE A 329 -17.02 -16.48 17.77
CA PHE A 329 -17.61 -15.31 18.42
C PHE A 329 -18.21 -15.62 19.79
N ARG A 330 -18.89 -16.75 19.96
CA ARG A 330 -19.45 -17.17 21.26
C ARG A 330 -18.35 -17.40 22.30
N SER A 331 -17.22 -17.94 21.90
CA SER A 331 -16.08 -18.16 22.82
C SER A 331 -15.45 -16.84 23.25
N LEU A 332 -15.25 -15.91 22.31
CA LEU A 332 -14.74 -14.56 22.61
C LEU A 332 -15.72 -13.74 23.47
N ASP A 333 -17.04 -13.85 23.22
CA ASP A 333 -18.08 -13.18 24.00
C ASP A 333 -18.01 -13.53 25.49
N LYS A 334 -17.80 -14.82 25.79
CA LYS A 334 -17.74 -15.31 27.19
C LYS A 334 -16.47 -14.85 27.92
N LEU A 335 -15.36 -14.69 27.19
CA LEU A 335 -14.05 -14.44 27.80
C LEU A 335 -13.74 -12.95 27.98
N PHE A 336 -14.17 -12.10 27.03
CA PHE A 336 -13.69 -10.72 26.96
C PHE A 336 -14.76 -9.63 27.04
N LEU A 337 -16.07 -9.95 26.81
CA LEU A 337 -17.10 -8.94 26.61
C LEU A 337 -18.14 -8.97 27.75
N LYS A 338 -18.21 -7.86 28.49
CA LYS A 338 -19.07 -7.76 29.69
C LYS A 338 -20.49 -7.26 29.36
N THR A 339 -20.64 -6.23 28.51
CA THR A 339 -21.93 -5.59 28.24
C THR A 339 -22.50 -6.02 26.90
N PRO A 340 -23.86 -5.98 26.73
CA PRO A 340 -24.49 -6.24 25.44
C PRO A 340 -24.03 -5.29 24.33
N PHE A 341 -23.77 -4.03 24.70
CA PHE A 341 -23.25 -2.99 23.81
C PHE A 341 -21.86 -3.36 23.29
N GLU A 342 -20.92 -3.72 24.20
CA GLU A 342 -19.59 -4.20 23.79
C GLU A 342 -19.67 -5.37 22.81
N ARG A 343 -20.55 -6.34 23.06
CA ARG A 343 -20.74 -7.51 22.18
C ARG A 343 -21.22 -7.11 20.79
N ALA A 344 -22.21 -6.21 20.72
CA ALA A 344 -22.74 -5.75 19.45
C ALA A 344 -21.69 -4.99 18.63
N CYS A 345 -21.03 -4.02 19.23
CA CYS A 345 -20.00 -3.21 18.58
C CYS A 345 -18.75 -4.02 18.21
N PHE A 346 -18.33 -4.97 19.07
CA PHE A 346 -17.21 -5.86 18.79
C PHE A 346 -17.49 -6.77 17.57
N ARG A 347 -18.67 -7.41 17.55
CA ARG A 347 -19.10 -8.23 16.41
C ARG A 347 -19.23 -7.42 15.13
N PHE A 348 -19.79 -6.21 15.22
CA PHE A 348 -19.84 -5.28 14.11
C PHE A 348 -18.45 -4.99 13.58
N SER A 349 -17.52 -4.62 14.46
CA SER A 349 -16.16 -4.26 14.08
C SER A 349 -15.37 -5.40 13.45
N LEU A 350 -15.42 -6.61 14.02
CA LEU A 350 -14.75 -7.77 13.42
C LEU A 350 -15.37 -8.20 12.09
N ARG A 351 -16.71 -8.13 11.96
CA ARG A 351 -17.38 -8.39 10.69
C ARG A 351 -17.03 -7.35 9.63
N THR A 352 -16.90 -6.10 10.03
CA THR A 352 -16.45 -5.02 9.13
C THR A 352 -15.03 -5.28 8.64
N LEU A 353 -14.08 -5.52 9.54
CA LEU A 353 -12.69 -5.81 9.17
C LEU A 353 -12.55 -7.05 8.27
N SER A 354 -13.41 -8.05 8.45
CA SER A 354 -13.35 -9.29 7.65
C SER A 354 -14.11 -9.24 6.33
N ARG A 355 -15.11 -8.36 6.20
CA ARG A 355 -15.99 -8.30 5.01
C ARG A 355 -15.77 -7.09 4.12
N SER A 356 -15.29 -5.99 4.68
CA SER A 356 -15.01 -4.77 3.93
C SER A 356 -13.63 -4.85 3.29
N GLU A 357 -13.58 -4.76 1.98
CA GLU A 357 -12.37 -4.82 1.19
C GLU A 357 -11.38 -3.72 1.55
N SER A 358 -11.87 -2.48 1.71
CA SER A 358 -11.02 -1.32 2.05
C SER A 358 -10.31 -1.49 3.40
N HIS A 359 -11.03 -1.99 4.43
CA HIS A 359 -10.46 -2.20 5.75
C HIS A 359 -9.45 -3.35 5.75
N ALA A 360 -9.78 -4.46 5.07
CA ALA A 360 -8.89 -5.61 4.94
C ALA A 360 -7.60 -5.25 4.18
N LEU A 361 -7.69 -4.43 3.12
CA LEU A 361 -6.52 -3.95 2.37
C LEU A 361 -5.59 -3.09 3.23
N ILE A 362 -6.13 -2.23 4.07
CA ILE A 362 -5.31 -1.39 4.95
C ILE A 362 -4.60 -2.22 6.00
N VAL A 363 -5.34 -3.06 6.73
CA VAL A 363 -4.72 -3.94 7.73
C VAL A 363 -3.70 -4.87 7.06
N GLY A 364 -4.06 -5.47 5.91
CA GLY A 364 -3.16 -6.33 5.13
C GLY A 364 -1.94 -5.59 4.59
N GLY A 365 -2.10 -4.37 4.10
CA GLY A 365 -1.00 -3.53 3.61
C GLY A 365 0.01 -3.16 4.70
N PHE A 366 -0.46 -2.66 5.84
CA PHE A 366 0.41 -2.35 6.98
C PHE A 366 1.08 -3.62 7.54
N THR A 367 0.33 -4.71 7.73
CA THR A 367 0.91 -5.98 8.20
C THR A 367 1.94 -6.50 7.20
N GLY A 368 1.68 -6.39 5.90
CA GLY A 368 2.59 -6.76 4.85
C GLY A 368 3.87 -5.93 4.86
N LEU A 369 3.79 -4.62 5.07
CA LEU A 369 4.95 -3.77 5.26
C LEU A 369 5.78 -4.21 6.47
N GLY A 370 5.11 -4.54 7.58
CA GLY A 370 5.77 -5.12 8.76
C GLY A 370 6.51 -6.42 8.45
N ILE A 371 5.89 -7.34 7.70
CA ILE A 371 6.51 -8.61 7.28
C ILE A 371 7.74 -8.35 6.41
N VAL A 372 7.66 -7.42 5.46
CA VAL A 372 8.78 -7.07 4.58
C VAL A 372 9.96 -6.51 5.36
N LEU A 373 9.73 -5.53 6.25
CA LEU A 373 10.78 -4.95 7.08
C LEU A 373 11.37 -5.99 8.05
N ALA A 374 10.54 -6.80 8.70
CA ALA A 374 10.98 -7.88 9.56
C ALA A 374 11.84 -8.92 8.80
N SER A 375 11.46 -9.27 7.57
CA SER A 375 12.23 -10.20 6.74
C SER A 375 13.60 -9.63 6.35
N GLN A 376 13.69 -8.32 6.07
CA GLN A 376 14.97 -7.66 5.81
C GLN A 376 15.88 -7.65 7.03
N THR A 377 15.34 -7.27 8.18
CA THR A 377 16.08 -7.30 9.45
C THR A 377 16.61 -8.70 9.75
N LEU A 378 15.80 -9.75 9.53
CA LEU A 378 16.23 -11.14 9.66
C LEU A 378 17.36 -11.49 8.69
N PHE A 379 17.27 -11.03 7.45
CA PHE A 379 18.27 -11.30 6.42
C PHE A 379 19.61 -10.60 6.71
N GLU A 380 19.57 -9.38 7.19
CA GLU A 380 20.76 -8.63 7.60
C GLU A 380 21.41 -9.25 8.84
N ALA A 381 20.60 -9.63 9.84
CA ALA A 381 21.08 -10.34 11.01
C ALA A 381 21.73 -11.70 10.68
N ALA A 382 21.16 -12.43 9.72
CA ALA A 382 21.73 -13.68 9.25
C ALA A 382 23.06 -13.50 8.52
N ARG A 383 23.25 -12.38 7.82
CA ARG A 383 24.52 -12.02 7.13
C ARG A 383 25.60 -11.56 8.11
N ALA A 384 25.22 -10.83 9.13
CA ALA A 384 26.14 -10.32 10.14
C ALA A 384 26.63 -11.43 11.09
N ALA A 385 25.96 -12.59 11.13
CA ALA A 385 26.37 -13.72 11.95
C ALA A 385 27.71 -14.29 11.45
N PRO A 386 28.78 -14.37 12.28
CA PRO A 386 30.06 -14.94 11.89
C PRO A 386 29.89 -16.42 11.50
N HIS A 387 30.43 -16.80 10.35
CA HIS A 387 30.42 -18.20 9.88
C HIS A 387 31.15 -19.08 10.92
N GLY A 388 30.39 -19.91 11.65
CA GLY A 388 30.92 -20.90 12.60
C GLY A 388 30.69 -20.62 14.09
N SER A 389 30.10 -19.47 14.49
CA SER A 389 29.80 -19.20 15.90
C SER A 389 28.36 -19.61 16.27
N THR A 390 28.11 -20.91 16.36
CA THR A 390 26.91 -21.48 17.00
C THR A 390 27.14 -21.71 18.48
N SER A 391 27.64 -20.73 19.22
CA SER A 391 27.67 -20.86 20.68
C SER A 391 26.24 -20.59 21.20
N PRO A 392 25.62 -21.56 21.88
CA PRO A 392 24.25 -21.41 22.40
C PRO A 392 24.13 -20.35 23.52
N SER A 393 25.24 -19.74 23.93
CA SER A 393 25.33 -18.74 24.99
C SER A 393 25.44 -17.28 24.47
N ALA A 394 25.42 -17.05 23.17
CA ALA A 394 25.48 -15.69 22.63
C ALA A 394 24.11 -15.00 22.80
N LEU A 395 24.12 -13.80 23.41
CA LEU A 395 22.95 -12.93 23.53
C LEU A 395 22.39 -12.60 22.13
N PRO A 396 21.06 -12.50 21.98
CA PRO A 396 20.43 -12.13 20.71
C PRO A 396 20.92 -10.77 20.22
N SER A 397 21.07 -10.61 18.90
CA SER A 397 21.34 -9.29 18.33
C SER A 397 20.11 -8.37 18.47
N VAL A 398 20.34 -7.05 18.51
CA VAL A 398 19.27 -6.04 18.55
C VAL A 398 18.31 -6.22 17.39
N ASP A 399 18.83 -6.54 16.22
CA ASP A 399 18.03 -6.76 15.01
C ASP A 399 17.05 -7.92 15.17
N LEU A 400 17.48 -9.05 15.74
CA LEU A 400 16.60 -10.19 15.97
C LEU A 400 15.53 -9.90 17.04
N LEU A 401 15.87 -9.12 18.07
CA LEU A 401 14.91 -8.70 19.10
C LEU A 401 13.88 -7.71 18.54
N SER A 402 14.22 -6.93 17.52
CA SER A 402 13.30 -5.96 16.91
C SER A 402 12.20 -6.59 16.04
N VAL A 403 12.39 -7.82 15.53
CA VAL A 403 11.48 -8.46 14.58
C VAL A 403 10.03 -8.56 15.08
N PRO A 404 9.73 -9.10 16.28
CA PRO A 404 8.37 -9.15 16.80
C PRO A 404 7.77 -7.77 17.07
N LEU A 405 8.61 -6.78 17.43
CA LEU A 405 8.18 -5.40 17.64
C LEU A 405 7.79 -4.72 16.32
N ILE A 406 8.53 -4.96 15.24
CA ILE A 406 8.19 -4.49 13.89
C ILE A 406 6.83 -5.03 13.47
N LEU A 407 6.62 -6.35 13.60
CA LEU A 407 5.34 -6.98 13.27
C LEU A 407 4.18 -6.44 14.11
N GLY A 408 4.37 -6.32 15.42
CA GLY A 408 3.39 -5.76 16.35
C GLY A 408 3.05 -4.30 16.05
N TYR A 409 4.05 -3.48 15.75
CA TYR A 409 3.88 -2.06 15.40
C TYR A 409 2.98 -1.88 14.18
N PHE A 410 3.33 -2.52 13.08
CA PHE A 410 2.58 -2.35 11.83
C PHE A 410 1.19 -2.99 11.89
N LEU A 411 1.02 -4.12 12.56
CA LEU A 411 -0.30 -4.72 12.77
C LEU A 411 -1.22 -3.79 13.56
N LEU A 412 -0.76 -3.27 14.70
CA LEU A 412 -1.54 -2.37 15.55
C LEU A 412 -1.85 -1.06 14.85
N LEU A 413 -0.87 -0.51 14.12
CA LEU A 413 -1.04 0.71 13.34
C LEU A 413 -2.07 0.50 12.22
N GLY A 414 -2.00 -0.61 11.50
CA GLY A 414 -2.96 -0.96 10.44
C GLY A 414 -4.39 -1.07 10.95
N VAL A 415 -4.61 -1.75 12.07
CA VAL A 415 -5.92 -1.86 12.71
C VAL A 415 -6.41 -0.47 13.19
N ARG A 416 -5.52 0.35 13.74
CA ARG A 416 -5.86 1.70 14.19
C ARG A 416 -6.26 2.61 13.03
N PHE A 417 -5.54 2.58 11.90
CA PHE A 417 -5.91 3.33 10.71
C PHE A 417 -7.23 2.85 10.09
N ALA A 418 -7.48 1.53 10.11
CA ALA A 418 -8.74 0.99 9.63
C ALA A 418 -9.96 1.55 10.41
N PHE A 419 -9.83 1.85 11.72
CA PHE A 419 -10.90 2.46 12.51
C PHE A 419 -11.32 3.85 12.02
N ASP A 420 -10.46 4.54 11.28
CA ASP A 420 -10.70 5.89 10.77
C ASP A 420 -11.44 5.91 9.42
N ILE A 421 -11.71 4.74 8.84
CA ILE A 421 -12.43 4.62 7.57
C ILE A 421 -13.89 4.29 7.86
N PRO A 422 -14.84 5.15 7.49
CA PRO A 422 -16.25 4.89 7.70
C PRO A 422 -16.78 3.82 6.74
N VAL A 423 -17.70 2.98 7.22
CA VAL A 423 -18.40 2.00 6.36
C VAL A 423 -19.54 2.68 5.60
N LEU A 424 -20.44 3.34 6.31
CA LEU A 424 -21.61 4.02 5.79
C LEU A 424 -22.00 5.15 6.76
N LEU A 425 -21.64 6.38 6.43
CA LEU A 425 -21.98 7.54 7.26
C LEU A 425 -23.48 7.72 7.47
N ARG A 426 -24.29 7.38 6.46
CA ARG A 426 -25.76 7.41 6.53
C ARG A 426 -26.35 6.45 7.57
N ALA A 427 -25.66 5.39 7.97
CA ALA A 427 -26.11 4.44 8.99
C ALA A 427 -25.76 4.85 10.43
N ASN A 428 -25.02 5.94 10.63
CA ASN A 428 -24.58 6.41 11.95
C ASN A 428 -25.73 6.83 12.88
N TRP A 429 -26.93 7.13 12.32
CA TRP A 429 -28.10 7.45 13.11
C TRP A 429 -28.47 6.36 14.12
N ILE A 430 -28.23 5.07 13.77
CA ILE A 430 -28.49 3.94 14.67
C ILE A 430 -27.64 4.05 15.93
N PHE A 431 -26.34 4.36 15.77
CA PHE A 431 -25.44 4.53 16.91
C PHE A 431 -25.78 5.75 17.75
N ARG A 432 -26.22 6.84 17.15
CA ARG A 432 -26.70 8.04 17.87
C ARG A 432 -27.91 7.76 18.74
N PHE A 433 -28.82 6.91 18.25
CA PHE A 433 -30.05 6.58 18.98
C PHE A 433 -29.85 5.57 20.09
N THR A 434 -28.87 4.67 19.94
CA THR A 434 -28.66 3.54 20.85
C THR A 434 -27.54 3.76 21.85
N VAL A 435 -26.64 4.71 21.59
CA VAL A 435 -25.45 4.93 22.42
C VAL A 435 -25.62 6.19 23.26
N ASN A 436 -25.53 6.05 24.57
CA ASN A 436 -25.41 7.23 25.44
C ASN A 436 -24.05 7.90 25.14
N PRO A 437 -24.02 9.19 24.72
CA PRO A 437 -22.79 9.89 24.37
C PRO A 437 -21.77 10.03 25.53
N GLU A 438 -22.21 9.80 26.76
CA GLU A 438 -21.36 9.86 27.96
C GLU A 438 -20.65 8.55 28.29
N THR A 439 -20.93 7.46 27.57
CA THR A 439 -20.30 6.17 27.88
C THR A 439 -18.86 6.13 27.37
N GLY A 440 -17.89 6.18 28.29
CA GLY A 440 -16.45 5.99 28.01
C GLY A 440 -16.06 4.58 27.53
N GLU A 441 -17.01 3.79 27.00
CA GLU A 441 -16.81 2.38 26.60
C GLU A 441 -16.08 2.20 25.26
N CYS A 442 -15.90 3.26 24.45
CA CYS A 442 -15.32 3.14 23.12
C CYS A 442 -13.83 2.79 23.13
N VAL A 443 -13.05 3.33 24.05
CA VAL A 443 -11.62 3.04 24.17
C VAL A 443 -11.36 1.61 24.64
N PRO A 444 -12.03 1.09 25.70
CA PRO A 444 -11.93 -0.33 26.06
C PRO A 444 -12.32 -1.27 24.91
N LEU A 445 -13.35 -0.92 24.14
CA LEU A 445 -13.78 -1.68 22.98
C LEU A 445 -12.70 -1.72 21.89
N ALA A 446 -12.17 -0.55 21.49
CA ALA A 446 -11.11 -0.45 20.49
C ALA A 446 -9.87 -1.24 20.90
N ARG A 447 -9.48 -1.16 22.17
CA ARG A 447 -8.38 -1.97 22.76
C ARG A 447 -8.64 -3.46 22.60
N LYS A 448 -9.82 -3.94 22.97
CA LYS A 448 -10.18 -5.38 22.84
C LYS A 448 -10.09 -5.86 21.40
N ILE A 449 -10.51 -5.03 20.43
CA ILE A 449 -10.40 -5.35 19.01
C ILE A 449 -8.92 -5.45 18.60
N MET A 450 -8.08 -4.47 18.95
CA MET A 450 -6.65 -4.49 18.64
C MET A 450 -5.96 -5.73 19.25
N LEU A 451 -6.27 -6.07 20.50
CA LEU A 451 -5.73 -7.24 21.18
C LEU A 451 -6.16 -8.56 20.53
N THR A 452 -7.34 -8.63 19.94
CA THR A 452 -7.80 -9.83 19.21
C THR A 452 -6.90 -10.18 18.03
N PHE A 453 -6.26 -9.19 17.41
CA PHE A 453 -5.27 -9.40 16.34
C PHE A 453 -3.86 -9.62 16.91
N LEU A 454 -3.50 -8.91 17.96
CA LEU A 454 -2.18 -8.97 18.55
C LEU A 454 -1.89 -10.32 19.25
N ILE A 455 -2.84 -10.83 20.04
CA ILE A 455 -2.66 -12.06 20.83
C ILE A 455 -2.30 -13.26 19.93
N PRO A 456 -3.01 -13.56 18.82
CA PRO A 456 -2.62 -14.63 17.92
C PRO A 456 -1.23 -14.44 17.31
N LEU A 457 -0.85 -13.22 16.94
CA LEU A 457 0.48 -12.93 16.42
C LEU A 457 1.55 -13.30 17.45
N LEU A 458 1.40 -12.89 18.70
CA LEU A 458 2.37 -13.15 19.74
C LEU A 458 2.44 -14.62 20.13
N LEU A 459 1.29 -15.28 20.34
CA LEU A 459 1.23 -16.66 20.85
C LEU A 459 1.45 -17.73 19.77
N ILE A 460 0.97 -17.49 18.54
CA ILE A 460 1.03 -18.50 17.47
C ILE A 460 2.27 -18.32 16.60
N VAL A 461 2.74 -17.08 16.40
CA VAL A 461 3.87 -16.80 15.51
C VAL A 461 5.14 -16.49 16.31
N CYS A 462 5.11 -15.44 17.15
CA CYS A 462 6.33 -14.95 17.80
C CYS A 462 6.85 -15.92 18.86
N LEU A 463 6.00 -16.39 19.76
CA LEU A 463 6.42 -17.27 20.87
C LEU A 463 7.07 -18.58 20.38
N PRO A 464 6.48 -19.37 19.45
CA PRO A 464 7.12 -20.59 18.98
C PRO A 464 8.45 -20.34 18.29
N VAL A 465 8.57 -19.27 17.48
CA VAL A 465 9.81 -18.91 16.79
C VAL A 465 10.89 -18.50 17.79
N CYS A 466 10.56 -17.66 18.77
CA CYS A 466 11.51 -17.24 19.82
C CYS A 466 11.95 -18.40 20.70
N VAL A 467 11.03 -19.30 21.10
CA VAL A 467 11.34 -20.49 21.89
C VAL A 467 12.22 -21.46 21.09
N TRP A 468 11.90 -21.68 19.83
CA TRP A 468 12.73 -22.53 18.95
C TRP A 468 14.14 -21.97 18.77
N ARG A 469 14.29 -20.63 18.66
CA ARG A 469 15.57 -20.00 18.37
C ARG A 469 16.46 -19.81 19.60
N TRP A 470 15.89 -19.48 20.77
CA TRP A 470 16.62 -19.08 21.99
C TRP A 470 16.34 -19.94 23.21
N GLY A 471 15.49 -20.96 23.08
CA GLY A 471 15.05 -21.80 24.18
C GLY A 471 13.89 -21.20 24.98
N TRP A 472 13.32 -22.01 25.88
CA TRP A 472 12.06 -21.69 26.55
C TRP A 472 12.13 -20.42 27.42
N SER A 473 13.14 -20.35 28.31
CA SER A 473 13.26 -19.22 29.24
C SER A 473 13.37 -17.89 28.51
N MET A 474 14.31 -17.78 27.57
CA MET A 474 14.57 -16.56 26.82
C MET A 474 13.41 -16.20 25.87
N GLY A 475 12.86 -17.20 25.17
CA GLY A 475 11.75 -16.99 24.24
C GLY A 475 10.48 -16.48 24.93
N VAL A 476 10.13 -17.04 26.09
CA VAL A 476 8.97 -16.59 26.87
C VAL A 476 9.20 -15.18 27.44
N THR A 477 10.38 -14.91 28.00
CA THR A 477 10.70 -13.60 28.58
C THR A 477 10.64 -12.51 27.51
N HIS A 478 11.28 -12.71 26.35
CA HIS A 478 11.23 -11.76 25.24
C HIS A 478 9.79 -11.54 24.74
N THR A 479 9.03 -12.62 24.52
CA THR A 479 7.62 -12.49 24.07
C THR A 479 6.76 -11.74 25.09
N ALA A 480 7.01 -11.92 26.40
CA ALA A 480 6.31 -11.19 27.44
C ALA A 480 6.66 -9.69 27.42
N ILE A 481 7.94 -9.33 27.21
CA ILE A 481 8.38 -7.95 27.06
C ILE A 481 7.71 -7.31 25.83
N VAL A 482 7.75 -7.99 24.69
CA VAL A 482 7.07 -7.55 23.45
C VAL A 482 5.57 -7.34 23.69
N ALA A 483 4.91 -8.26 24.42
CA ALA A 483 3.48 -8.12 24.75
C ALA A 483 3.21 -6.85 25.56
N VAL A 484 4.02 -6.57 26.59
CA VAL A 484 3.89 -5.36 27.43
C VAL A 484 4.12 -4.09 26.58
N LEU A 485 5.15 -4.08 25.73
CA LEU A 485 5.44 -2.95 24.85
C LEU A 485 4.33 -2.71 23.81
N CYS A 486 3.78 -3.77 23.22
CA CYS A 486 2.65 -3.68 22.30
C CYS A 486 1.36 -3.22 23.00
N LEU A 487 1.13 -3.61 24.26
CA LEU A 487 0.05 -3.05 25.07
C LEU A 487 0.24 -1.56 25.29
N PHE A 488 1.47 -1.14 25.60
CA PHE A 488 1.81 0.27 25.77
C PHE A 488 1.58 1.06 24.46
N LEU A 489 2.01 0.52 23.33
CA LEU A 489 1.75 1.10 22.02
C LEU A 489 0.24 1.22 21.72
N THR A 490 -0.54 0.19 22.05
CA THR A 490 -2.02 0.23 21.91
C THR A 490 -2.62 1.39 22.69
N GLU A 491 -2.15 1.61 23.91
CA GLU A 491 -2.63 2.74 24.74
C GLU A 491 -2.24 4.10 24.15
N ILE A 492 -1.01 4.24 23.60
CA ILE A 492 -0.56 5.46 22.91
C ILE A 492 -1.43 5.73 21.68
N LEU A 493 -1.65 4.72 20.83
CA LEU A 493 -2.45 4.85 19.61
C LEU A 493 -3.92 5.24 19.90
N LEU A 494 -4.43 4.92 21.10
CA LEU A 494 -5.80 5.20 21.53
C LEU A 494 -5.93 6.46 22.41
N VAL A 495 -4.87 7.24 22.66
CA VAL A 495 -4.91 8.43 23.55
C VAL A 495 -5.98 9.43 23.14
N ARG A 496 -6.14 9.71 21.85
CA ARG A 496 -7.13 10.66 21.31
C ARG A 496 -8.32 9.98 20.65
N PHE A 497 -8.57 8.70 20.96
CA PHE A 497 -9.65 7.95 20.33
C PHE A 497 -10.98 8.20 21.04
N ARG A 498 -11.95 8.87 20.35
CA ARG A 498 -13.23 9.31 20.92
C ARG A 498 -14.41 8.96 20.03
N LYS A 499 -14.32 7.87 19.30
CA LYS A 499 -15.35 7.46 18.34
C LYS A 499 -15.57 5.94 18.40
N ILE A 500 -16.72 5.51 17.93
CA ILE A 500 -16.91 4.09 17.65
C ILE A 500 -16.10 3.75 16.39
N PRO A 501 -15.36 2.65 16.35
CA PRO A 501 -14.67 2.23 15.13
C PRO A 501 -15.59 2.26 13.91
N PHE A 502 -15.09 2.78 12.78
CA PHE A 502 -15.77 2.82 11.46
C PHE A 502 -16.98 3.76 11.33
N THR A 503 -17.24 4.63 12.29
CA THR A 503 -18.38 5.55 12.25
C THR A 503 -18.02 6.97 11.81
N CYS A 504 -16.74 7.36 11.88
CA CYS A 504 -16.30 8.71 11.52
C CYS A 504 -15.11 8.62 10.57
N ALA A 505 -15.12 9.46 9.54
CA ALA A 505 -13.94 9.67 8.71
C ALA A 505 -12.78 10.27 9.52
N ALA A 506 -11.55 9.98 9.13
CA ALA A 506 -10.42 10.76 9.59
C ALA A 506 -10.65 12.23 9.19
N PRO A 507 -10.29 13.20 10.06
CA PRO A 507 -10.28 14.59 9.62
C PRO A 507 -9.40 14.69 8.36
N ALA A 508 -9.92 15.33 7.32
CA ALA A 508 -9.20 15.51 6.06
C ALA A 508 -7.78 16.01 6.36
N PHE A 509 -6.79 15.43 5.70
CA PHE A 509 -5.37 15.77 5.89
C PHE A 509 -5.15 17.27 5.61
N LYS A 510 -5.38 18.11 6.63
CA LYS A 510 -4.95 19.50 6.61
C LYS A 510 -3.43 19.52 6.75
N SER A 511 -2.80 20.62 6.47
CA SER A 511 -1.35 20.92 6.39
C SER A 511 -0.37 20.18 7.32
N SER A 512 -0.84 19.34 8.23
CA SER A 512 -0.10 18.55 9.22
C SER A 512 0.21 17.10 8.78
N ALA A 513 -0.11 16.69 7.55
CA ALA A 513 0.10 15.29 7.11
C ALA A 513 1.56 14.87 7.21
N LEU A 514 2.49 15.73 6.77
CA LEU A 514 3.92 15.49 6.85
C LEU A 514 4.37 15.30 8.30
N VAL A 515 3.91 16.18 9.20
CA VAL A 515 4.24 16.09 10.64
C VAL A 515 3.74 14.77 11.23
N THR A 516 2.55 14.35 10.83
CA THR A 516 1.97 13.07 11.27
C THR A 516 2.81 11.88 10.79
N VAL A 517 3.22 11.87 9.53
CA VAL A 517 4.09 10.82 8.97
C VAL A 517 5.44 10.77 9.69
N VAL A 518 6.07 11.93 9.89
CA VAL A 518 7.35 12.03 10.62
C VAL A 518 7.19 11.51 12.06
N PHE A 519 6.08 11.85 12.73
CA PHE A 519 5.81 11.37 14.09
C PHE A 519 5.66 9.83 14.16
N TYR A 520 4.94 9.22 13.23
CA TYR A 520 4.85 7.76 13.16
C TYR A 520 6.19 7.10 12.80
N PHE A 521 6.96 7.70 11.91
CA PHE A 521 8.29 7.18 11.55
C PHE A 521 9.25 7.24 12.73
N LEU A 522 9.30 8.38 13.44
CA LEU A 522 10.12 8.52 14.65
C LEU A 522 9.66 7.57 15.76
N GLY A 523 8.33 7.46 15.95
CA GLY A 523 7.72 6.49 16.86
C GLY A 523 8.09 5.05 16.53
N PHE A 524 8.13 4.69 15.26
CA PHE A 524 8.58 3.39 14.79
C PHE A 524 10.06 3.12 15.18
N ALA A 525 10.95 4.06 14.88
CA ALA A 525 12.38 3.92 15.18
C ALA A 525 12.62 3.76 16.70
N ILE A 526 11.97 4.60 17.53
CA ILE A 526 12.07 4.50 18.99
C ILE A 526 11.48 3.20 19.50
N PHE A 527 10.30 2.82 19.02
CA PHE A 527 9.60 1.61 19.47
C PHE A 527 10.34 0.34 19.09
N THR A 528 10.94 0.26 17.92
CA THR A 528 11.65 -0.95 17.48
C THR A 528 13.10 -0.95 17.93
N SER A 529 13.94 -0.05 17.41
CA SER A 529 15.37 -0.04 17.69
C SER A 529 15.70 0.41 19.12
N GLY A 530 15.00 1.42 19.63
CA GLY A 530 15.24 1.94 20.98
C GLY A 530 14.89 0.91 22.06
N THR A 531 13.72 0.26 21.97
CA THR A 531 13.33 -0.74 22.97
C THR A 531 14.13 -2.03 22.86
N SER A 532 14.50 -2.49 21.64
CA SER A 532 15.35 -3.67 21.46
C SER A 532 16.76 -3.45 22.01
N THR A 533 17.30 -2.24 21.85
CA THR A 533 18.60 -1.87 22.44
C THR A 533 18.53 -1.86 23.97
N ALA A 534 17.47 -1.30 24.53
CA ALA A 534 17.23 -1.29 25.98
C ALA A 534 17.03 -2.71 26.53
N GLU A 535 16.30 -3.57 25.81
CA GLU A 535 16.11 -4.97 26.17
C GLU A 535 17.45 -5.73 26.16
N ARG A 536 18.25 -5.59 25.09
CA ARG A 536 19.55 -6.22 25.00
C ARG A 536 20.48 -5.78 26.15
N TRP A 537 20.49 -4.48 26.46
CA TRP A 537 21.22 -3.94 27.60
C TRP A 537 20.78 -4.56 28.92
N ALA A 538 19.46 -4.78 29.12
CA ALA A 538 18.93 -5.42 30.32
C ALA A 538 19.26 -6.93 30.38
N LEU A 539 19.35 -7.61 29.23
CA LEU A 539 19.71 -9.03 29.14
C LEU A 539 21.17 -9.32 29.48
N GLU A 540 22.07 -8.35 29.33
CA GLU A 540 23.49 -8.49 29.68
C GLU A 540 23.69 -8.63 31.20
N ASP A 541 22.83 -7.99 32.01
CA ASP A 541 22.87 -8.04 33.46
C ASP A 541 21.46 -7.99 34.06
N PRO A 542 20.97 -9.07 34.72
CA PRO A 542 19.63 -9.11 35.30
C PRO A 542 19.33 -7.98 36.28
N LEU A 543 20.33 -7.38 36.95
CA LEU A 543 20.12 -6.25 37.85
C LEU A 543 19.59 -5.00 37.13
N ARG A 544 19.86 -4.88 35.82
CA ARG A 544 19.39 -3.73 35.00
C ARG A 544 17.87 -3.73 34.79
N TYR A 545 17.19 -4.87 34.98
CA TYR A 545 15.72 -4.91 35.02
C TYR A 545 15.13 -4.08 36.16
N LEU A 546 15.88 -3.85 37.25
CA LEU A 546 15.48 -2.95 38.32
C LEU A 546 15.37 -1.48 37.86
N VAL A 547 15.97 -1.12 36.76
CA VAL A 547 15.84 0.20 36.13
C VAL A 547 14.74 0.20 35.06
N VAL A 548 14.72 -0.81 34.19
CA VAL A 548 13.79 -0.89 33.05
C VAL A 548 12.34 -1.05 33.52
N VAL A 549 12.08 -1.91 34.52
CA VAL A 549 10.72 -2.17 35.00
C VAL A 549 10.09 -0.91 35.65
N PRO A 550 10.77 -0.20 36.57
CA PRO A 550 10.24 1.07 37.10
C PRO A 550 10.07 2.16 36.05
N ALA A 551 10.98 2.24 35.06
CA ALA A 551 10.85 3.19 33.96
C ALA A 551 9.59 2.93 33.12
N LEU A 552 9.33 1.67 32.76
CA LEU A 552 8.10 1.28 32.07
C LEU A 552 6.85 1.51 32.92
N ALA A 553 6.90 1.18 34.22
CA ALA A 553 5.81 1.46 35.16
C ALA A 553 5.53 2.96 35.29
N GLY A 554 6.59 3.78 35.39
CA GLY A 554 6.48 5.23 35.44
C GLY A 554 5.86 5.81 34.16
N ALA A 555 6.33 5.37 33.00
CA ALA A 555 5.77 5.75 31.70
C ALA A 555 4.28 5.34 31.59
N TRP A 556 3.91 4.15 32.07
CA TRP A 556 2.52 3.70 32.12
C TRP A 556 1.65 4.57 33.03
N LEU A 557 2.15 4.96 34.20
CA LEU A 557 1.43 5.85 35.12
C LEU A 557 1.24 7.25 34.53
N ILE A 558 2.25 7.79 33.86
CA ILE A 558 2.18 9.08 33.15
C ILE A 558 1.10 9.01 32.05
N LEU A 559 1.15 7.96 31.23
CA LEU A 559 0.18 7.77 30.15
C LEU A 559 -1.25 7.63 30.70
N ARG A 560 -1.42 6.91 31.80
CA ARG A 560 -2.72 6.74 32.46
C ARG A 560 -3.25 8.05 33.03
N ARG A 561 -2.41 8.86 33.66
CA ARG A 561 -2.78 10.21 34.16
C ARG A 561 -3.18 11.12 33.00
N TYR A 562 -2.34 11.22 31.98
CA TYR A 562 -2.62 12.04 30.81
C TYR A 562 -3.95 11.65 30.14
N ARG A 563 -4.26 10.35 30.08
CA ARG A 563 -5.55 9.88 29.57
C ARG A 563 -6.71 10.29 30.49
N GLY A 564 -6.56 10.20 31.81
CA GLY A 564 -7.57 10.65 32.78
C GLY A 564 -7.95 12.10 32.57
N GLU A 565 -6.96 12.98 32.52
CA GLU A 565 -7.13 14.41 32.25
C GLU A 565 -7.83 14.70 30.93
N MET A 566 -7.46 13.96 29.86
CA MET A 566 -8.10 14.09 28.54
C MET A 566 -9.54 13.59 28.53
N THR A 567 -9.89 12.62 29.37
CA THR A 567 -11.26 12.09 29.46
C THR A 567 -12.15 13.04 30.25
N GLU A 568 -11.64 13.73 31.27
CA GLU A 568 -12.38 14.73 32.04
C GLU A 568 -12.68 15.99 31.22
N LEU A 569 -11.77 16.40 30.34
CA LEU A 569 -11.90 17.61 29.52
C LEU A 569 -12.99 17.49 28.45
N ASP A 570 -13.29 16.31 27.95
CA ASP A 570 -14.31 16.13 26.89
C ASP A 570 -14.75 14.67 26.80
N THR A 571 -15.91 14.37 27.35
CA THR A 571 -16.50 13.02 27.40
C THR A 571 -17.35 12.67 26.17
N ARG A 572 -17.65 13.63 25.29
CA ARG A 572 -18.61 13.44 24.20
C ARG A 572 -18.00 12.63 23.04
N LEU A 573 -18.77 11.66 22.57
CA LEU A 573 -18.47 10.93 21.34
C LEU A 573 -18.59 11.85 20.12
N THR A 574 -17.59 11.82 19.26
CA THR A 574 -17.64 12.55 18.00
C THR A 574 -18.33 11.70 16.93
N PHE A 575 -19.39 12.23 16.34
CA PHE A 575 -20.03 11.68 15.14
C PHE A 575 -19.88 12.73 14.02
N VAL A 576 -19.38 12.30 12.88
CA VAL A 576 -19.34 13.14 11.68
C VAL A 576 -20.69 13.03 10.98
N GLU A 577 -21.34 14.16 10.77
CA GLU A 577 -22.53 14.26 9.92
C GLU A 577 -22.06 14.35 8.47
N GLN A 578 -22.71 13.59 7.62
CA GLN A 578 -22.65 13.89 6.20
C GLN A 578 -23.42 15.21 6.02
N PRO A 579 -22.83 16.26 5.41
CA PRO A 579 -23.60 17.44 5.09
C PRO A 579 -24.83 16.97 4.30
N ASP A 580 -26.01 17.48 4.69
CA ASP A 580 -27.22 17.21 3.92
C ASP A 580 -26.89 17.55 2.47
N THR A 581 -27.08 16.57 1.59
CA THR A 581 -26.98 16.83 0.16
C THR A 581 -27.93 17.96 -0.12
N ALA A 582 -27.39 19.13 -0.44
CA ALA A 582 -28.20 20.26 -0.87
C ALA A 582 -29.07 19.70 -1.99
N VAL A 583 -30.37 19.65 -1.77
CA VAL A 583 -31.33 19.28 -2.80
C VAL A 583 -31.26 20.47 -3.77
N GLU A 584 -30.45 20.34 -4.84
CA GLU A 584 -30.56 21.24 -5.96
C GLU A 584 -31.95 21.06 -6.50
N VAL A 585 -32.83 21.98 -6.14
CA VAL A 585 -34.15 22.10 -6.77
C VAL A 585 -33.84 22.50 -8.20
N LEU A 586 -33.93 21.55 -9.13
CA LEU A 586 -33.89 21.83 -10.56
C LEU A 586 -35.03 22.83 -10.83
N ASP A 587 -34.66 24.07 -11.07
CA ASP A 587 -35.62 25.09 -11.48
C ASP A 587 -36.08 24.76 -12.92
N LEU A 588 -37.16 24.01 -13.00
CA LEU A 588 -37.81 23.63 -14.26
C LEU A 588 -38.66 24.77 -14.85
N THR A 589 -38.63 25.97 -14.26
CA THR A 589 -39.30 27.11 -14.84
C THR A 589 -38.57 27.57 -16.09
N PHE A 590 -38.97 27.06 -17.24
CA PHE A 590 -38.66 27.64 -18.52
C PHE A 590 -39.16 29.09 -18.55
N ARG A 591 -38.29 30.07 -18.38
CA ARG A 591 -38.60 31.41 -18.82
C ARG A 591 -38.71 31.37 -20.34
N ARG A 592 -39.96 31.52 -20.83
CA ARG A 592 -40.27 31.81 -22.23
C ARG A 592 -39.65 33.16 -22.65
#